data_42088e574dc5cb35377080a3d75b195d
#
_entry.id   42088e574dc5cb35377080a3d75b195d
#
_cell.length_a   1.000
_cell.length_b   1.000
_cell.length_c   1.000
_cell.angle_alpha   90.00
_cell.angle_beta   90.00
_cell.angle_gamma   90.00
#
_symmetry.space_group_name_H-M   'P 1'
#
loop_
_entity.id
_entity.type
_entity.pdbx_description
1 polymer ?
#
loop_
_entity_poly.entity_id
_entity_poly.type
_entity_poly.pdbx_seq_one_letter_code
_entity_poly.pdbx_strand_id
1 'polypeptide(L)'
;MIGKRRPLVLVALLALALGDAAVGSAPAHAVNLAQIYCTGWTYTTYNPGLTNTVQTTSVVDEGYYNVITDHSPTGLCAAAGSAATSGERTVTASLQLSCNAILTETGVETIVWNDDRSTSFTFTAEAAHVGSNTVLTETGTVTSGEFLGDNVVEQFTAPNLDFAACDTPGGVTSLDYADVLAITSQLQ
;
A
#
# COMPACT_ATOMS: atom_id res chain seq x y z
N MET A 1 14.32 -62.17 -77.15
CA MET A 1 15.12 -60.95 -76.88
C MET A 1 14.25 -60.01 -76.04
N ILE A 2 14.59 -59.89 -74.81
CA ILE A 2 13.74 -59.25 -73.79
C ILE A 2 14.24 -57.82 -73.59
N GLY A 3 13.40 -56.84 -73.97
CA GLY A 3 13.70 -55.43 -73.81
C GLY A 3 13.34 -54.96 -72.40
N LYS A 4 14.33 -54.58 -71.57
CA LYS A 4 14.14 -53.99 -70.26
C LYS A 4 13.70 -52.51 -70.37
N ARG A 5 12.46 -52.24 -70.00
CA ARG A 5 11.97 -50.81 -69.71
C ARG A 5 12.44 -50.37 -68.41
N ARG A 6 13.14 -49.23 -68.34
CA ARG A 6 13.50 -48.51 -67.09
C ARG A 6 12.34 -47.56 -66.64
N PRO A 7 11.91 -47.58 -65.42
CA PRO A 7 10.94 -46.57 -64.95
C PRO A 7 11.63 -45.26 -64.69
N LEU A 8 11.03 -44.16 -65.15
CA LEU A 8 11.36 -42.79 -64.81
C LEU A 8 10.85 -42.55 -63.38
N VAL A 9 11.76 -42.21 -62.48
CA VAL A 9 11.43 -41.73 -61.14
C VAL A 9 11.19 -40.21 -61.20
N LEU A 10 9.94 -39.78 -61.02
CA LEU A 10 9.58 -38.39 -60.89
C LEU A 10 9.90 -37.97 -59.47
N VAL A 11 10.90 -37.13 -59.30
CA VAL A 11 11.19 -36.48 -58.00
C VAL A 11 10.30 -35.27 -57.88
N ALA A 12 9.25 -35.33 -57.02
CA ALA A 12 8.44 -34.20 -56.66
C ALA A 12 9.18 -33.38 -55.57
N LEU A 13 9.63 -32.22 -55.97
CA LEU A 13 10.16 -31.24 -55.04
C LEU A 13 8.99 -30.65 -54.25
N LEU A 14 8.89 -31.03 -52.97
CA LEU A 14 8.00 -30.39 -52.00
C LEU A 14 8.68 -29.11 -51.50
N ALA A 15 8.23 -27.96 -51.98
CA ALA A 15 8.63 -26.67 -51.42
C ALA A 15 7.94 -26.49 -50.04
N LEU A 16 8.69 -26.64 -48.94
CA LEU A 16 8.26 -26.21 -47.61
C LEU A 16 8.25 -24.68 -47.58
N ALA A 17 7.07 -24.09 -47.60
CA ALA A 17 6.89 -22.70 -47.24
C ALA A 17 7.07 -22.59 -45.71
N LEU A 18 8.21 -22.08 -45.26
CA LEU A 18 8.46 -21.64 -43.91
C LEU A 18 7.61 -20.37 -43.71
N GLY A 19 6.42 -20.55 -43.14
CA GLY A 19 5.65 -19.43 -42.64
C GLY A 19 6.37 -18.83 -41.43
N ASP A 20 6.86 -17.59 -41.57
CA ASP A 20 7.31 -16.78 -40.44
C ASP A 20 6.09 -16.53 -39.53
N ALA A 21 5.95 -17.36 -38.48
CA ALA A 21 5.07 -17.05 -37.36
C ALA A 21 5.71 -15.88 -36.62
N ALA A 22 5.23 -14.67 -36.88
CA ALA A 22 5.54 -13.53 -36.07
C ALA A 22 5.06 -13.85 -34.65
N VAL A 23 5.98 -14.23 -33.77
CA VAL A 23 5.73 -14.36 -32.34
C VAL A 23 5.50 -12.94 -31.86
N GLY A 24 4.22 -12.53 -31.81
CA GLY A 24 3.82 -11.28 -31.17
C GLY A 24 4.30 -11.34 -29.72
N SER A 25 5.31 -10.53 -29.40
CA SER A 25 5.71 -10.33 -28.02
C SER A 25 4.48 -9.78 -27.29
N ALA A 26 3.91 -10.58 -26.39
CA ALA A 26 2.91 -10.08 -25.46
C ALA A 26 3.51 -8.86 -24.75
N PRO A 27 2.74 -7.76 -24.58
CA PRO A 27 3.25 -6.63 -23.82
C PRO A 27 3.67 -7.15 -22.43
N ALA A 28 4.92 -6.93 -22.08
CA ALA A 28 5.38 -7.19 -20.72
C ALA A 28 4.51 -6.34 -19.81
N HIS A 29 3.67 -6.97 -19.01
CA HIS A 29 2.97 -6.28 -17.96
C HIS A 29 4.04 -5.76 -17.01
N ALA A 30 4.18 -4.45 -17.00
CA ALA A 30 5.05 -3.78 -16.07
C ALA A 30 4.58 -4.13 -14.64
N VAL A 31 5.44 -4.76 -13.86
CA VAL A 31 5.16 -5.13 -12.47
C VAL A 31 5.68 -4.01 -11.59
N ASN A 32 4.78 -3.35 -10.84
CA ASN A 32 5.20 -2.41 -9.81
C ASN A 32 6.03 -3.18 -8.76
N LEU A 33 7.32 -2.88 -8.69
CA LEU A 33 8.19 -3.50 -7.69
C LEU A 33 8.04 -2.73 -6.38
N ALA A 34 7.79 -3.44 -5.29
CA ALA A 34 7.83 -2.85 -3.98
C ALA A 34 9.25 -2.33 -3.70
N GLN A 35 9.37 -1.03 -3.43
CA GLN A 35 10.62 -0.40 -3.00
C GLN A 35 10.79 -0.60 -1.50
N ILE A 36 9.70 -0.47 -0.74
CA ILE A 36 9.63 -0.84 0.67
C ILE A 36 8.24 -1.36 1.00
N TYR A 37 8.20 -2.35 1.88
CA TYR A 37 7.00 -2.87 2.50
C TYR A 37 7.24 -2.96 3.99
N CYS A 38 6.37 -2.31 4.77
CA CYS A 38 6.44 -2.35 6.23
C CYS A 38 5.10 -2.79 6.81
N THR A 39 5.18 -3.46 7.95
CA THR A 39 4.06 -3.62 8.88
C THR A 39 4.44 -3.00 10.21
N GLY A 40 3.44 -2.52 10.92
CA GLY A 40 3.63 -1.87 12.19
C GLY A 40 2.31 -1.58 12.88
N TRP A 41 2.31 -0.52 13.66
CA TRP A 41 1.16 -0.07 14.40
C TRP A 41 1.12 1.45 14.44
N THR A 42 -0.09 2.00 14.44
CA THR A 42 -0.34 3.41 14.66
C THR A 42 -1.20 3.57 15.90
N TYR A 43 -0.71 4.35 16.87
CA TYR A 43 -1.46 4.77 18.04
C TYR A 43 -2.06 6.16 17.80
N THR A 44 -3.38 6.23 17.78
CA THR A 44 -4.11 7.47 17.55
C THR A 44 -4.79 7.94 18.83
N THR A 45 -4.67 9.22 19.14
CA THR A 45 -5.38 9.87 20.24
C THR A 45 -6.33 10.94 19.73
N TYR A 46 -7.48 11.07 20.40
CA TYR A 46 -8.57 11.98 20.06
C TYR A 46 -8.91 12.90 21.23
N ASN A 47 -8.90 14.22 20.98
CA ASN A 47 -9.27 15.21 21.99
C ASN A 47 -10.18 16.33 21.42
N PRO A 48 -11.46 16.44 21.81
CA PRO A 48 -12.20 15.49 22.65
C PRO A 48 -12.36 14.12 22.01
N GLY A 49 -12.70 13.09 22.81
CA GLY A 49 -12.92 11.74 22.32
C GLY A 49 -14.07 11.66 21.31
N LEU A 50 -14.01 10.67 20.42
CA LEU A 50 -15.02 10.45 19.38
C LEU A 50 -16.34 9.99 19.99
N THR A 51 -17.42 10.68 19.63
CA THR A 51 -18.80 10.31 19.98
C THR A 51 -19.62 10.07 18.71
N ASN A 52 -20.91 9.73 18.86
CA ASN A 52 -21.81 9.64 17.72
C ASN A 52 -22.15 11.00 17.08
N THR A 53 -21.75 12.11 17.73
CA THR A 53 -21.96 13.47 17.20
C THR A 53 -20.68 13.96 16.54
N VAL A 54 -20.79 14.47 15.31
CA VAL A 54 -19.66 15.11 14.62
C VAL A 54 -19.19 16.34 15.38
N GLN A 55 -17.91 16.40 15.67
CA GLN A 55 -17.29 17.54 16.37
C GLN A 55 -15.86 17.76 15.90
N THR A 56 -15.34 18.96 16.16
CA THR A 56 -13.92 19.24 15.92
C THR A 56 -13.09 18.51 16.96
N THR A 57 -12.21 17.63 16.49
CA THR A 57 -11.34 16.79 17.31
C THR A 57 -9.88 17.02 16.90
N SER A 58 -9.02 17.25 17.89
CA SER A 58 -7.57 17.18 17.68
C SER A 58 -7.16 15.71 17.64
N VAL A 59 -6.46 15.33 16.60
CA VAL A 59 -5.96 13.98 16.37
C VAL A 59 -4.44 14.02 16.41
N VAL A 60 -3.84 13.07 17.11
CA VAL A 60 -2.40 12.81 17.05
C VAL A 60 -2.20 11.35 16.73
N ASP A 61 -1.50 11.09 15.63
CA ASP A 61 -1.12 9.76 15.16
C ASP A 61 0.38 9.55 15.36
N GLU A 62 0.73 8.48 16.04
CA GLU A 62 2.10 8.02 16.23
C GLU A 62 2.24 6.65 15.54
N GLY A 63 2.90 6.63 14.38
CA GLY A 63 3.10 5.41 13.59
C GLY A 63 4.49 4.82 13.80
N TYR A 64 4.55 3.48 13.90
CA TYR A 64 5.75 2.69 14.21
C TYR A 64 5.88 1.52 13.23
N TYR A 65 6.81 1.61 12.28
CA TYR A 65 7.10 0.56 11.31
C TYR A 65 8.32 -0.25 11.77
N ASN A 66 8.11 -1.49 12.21
CA ASN A 66 9.16 -2.34 12.77
C ASN A 66 9.90 -1.69 13.96
N VAL A 67 9.22 -0.86 14.74
CA VAL A 67 9.70 -0.31 16.01
C VAL A 67 8.83 -0.87 17.12
N ILE A 68 9.44 -1.52 18.09
CA ILE A 68 8.70 -2.18 19.17
C ILE A 68 8.50 -1.21 20.34
N THR A 69 7.25 -0.95 20.66
CA THR A 69 6.78 -0.10 21.77
C THR A 69 5.61 -0.77 22.48
N ASP A 70 5.07 -0.14 23.52
CA ASP A 70 3.86 -0.61 24.20
C ASP A 70 2.63 -0.59 23.26
N HIS A 71 2.63 0.30 22.24
CA HIS A 71 1.59 0.42 21.22
C HIS A 71 1.95 -0.26 19.90
N SER A 72 3.16 -0.78 19.76
CA SER A 72 3.65 -1.47 18.57
C SER A 72 4.35 -2.77 18.95
N PRO A 73 3.58 -3.84 19.26
CA PRO A 73 4.16 -5.10 19.77
C PRO A 73 4.87 -5.91 18.70
N THR A 74 4.62 -5.67 17.43
CA THR A 74 5.19 -6.42 16.29
C THR A 74 5.35 -5.52 15.08
N GLY A 75 6.29 -5.86 14.22
CA GLY A 75 6.47 -5.19 12.94
C GLY A 75 7.56 -5.83 12.11
N LEU A 76 7.63 -5.46 10.86
CA LEU A 76 8.74 -5.77 9.96
C LEU A 76 8.82 -4.68 8.88
N CYS A 77 10.02 -4.43 8.35
CA CYS A 77 10.21 -3.69 7.11
C CYS A 77 11.17 -4.47 6.20
N ALA A 78 10.85 -4.51 4.92
CA ALA A 78 11.70 -5.05 3.87
C ALA A 78 11.80 -4.02 2.74
N ALA A 79 13.01 -3.55 2.47
CA ALA A 79 13.28 -2.56 1.44
C ALA A 79 14.18 -3.13 0.34
N ALA A 80 13.88 -2.80 -0.91
CA ALA A 80 14.71 -3.13 -2.06
C ALA A 80 15.61 -1.94 -2.41
N GLY A 81 16.91 -2.10 -2.21
CA GLY A 81 17.89 -1.06 -2.55
C GLY A 81 17.97 0.11 -1.57
N SER A 82 17.35 0.01 -0.40
CA SER A 82 17.40 0.97 0.70
C SER A 82 17.93 0.32 1.97
N ALA A 83 18.48 1.14 2.88
CA ALA A 83 18.88 0.72 4.22
C ALA A 83 17.77 0.89 5.27
N ALA A 84 16.59 1.39 4.86
CA ALA A 84 15.45 1.54 5.74
C ALA A 84 14.94 0.17 6.19
N THR A 85 15.01 -0.09 7.48
CA THR A 85 14.53 -1.34 8.12
C THR A 85 13.52 -1.09 9.23
N SER A 86 13.34 0.18 9.61
CA SER A 86 12.29 0.65 10.51
C SER A 86 12.05 2.14 10.29
N GLY A 87 10.90 2.64 10.72
CA GLY A 87 10.55 4.05 10.60
C GLY A 87 9.51 4.48 11.62
N GLU A 88 9.44 5.77 11.85
CA GLU A 88 8.48 6.40 12.76
C GLU A 88 7.88 7.63 12.11
N ARG A 89 6.64 7.94 12.47
CA ARG A 89 5.97 9.18 12.08
C ARG A 89 5.14 9.75 13.21
N THR A 90 4.92 11.05 13.19
CA THR A 90 3.95 11.71 14.04
C THR A 90 3.17 12.72 13.19
N VAL A 91 1.85 12.61 13.20
CA VAL A 91 0.94 13.52 12.51
C VAL A 91 0.03 14.17 13.56
N THR A 92 -0.25 15.45 13.37
CA THR A 92 -1.24 16.17 14.19
C THR A 92 -2.21 16.88 13.27
N ALA A 93 -3.49 16.66 13.45
CA ALA A 93 -4.56 17.26 12.66
C ALA A 93 -5.71 17.75 13.54
N SER A 94 -6.56 18.61 12.98
CA SER A 94 -7.82 19.03 13.57
C SER A 94 -8.93 18.72 12.59
N LEU A 95 -9.75 17.72 12.89
CA LEU A 95 -10.69 17.11 11.95
C LEU A 95 -12.13 17.16 12.51
N GLN A 96 -13.10 17.12 11.61
CA GLN A 96 -14.52 16.95 11.95
C GLN A 96 -14.85 15.46 12.00
N LEU A 97 -14.88 14.89 13.19
CA LEU A 97 -14.98 13.45 13.41
C LEU A 97 -16.18 13.04 14.23
N SER A 98 -16.63 11.82 14.01
CA SER A 98 -17.53 11.06 14.89
C SER A 98 -17.24 9.57 14.74
N CYS A 99 -17.74 8.75 15.65
CA CYS A 99 -17.66 7.29 15.54
C CYS A 99 -18.32 6.71 14.28
N ASN A 100 -19.27 7.43 13.69
CA ASN A 100 -20.07 6.95 12.55
C ASN A 100 -19.72 7.65 11.22
N ALA A 101 -18.91 8.71 11.26
CA ALA A 101 -18.49 9.41 10.03
C ALA A 101 -17.29 8.71 9.41
N ILE A 102 -17.48 8.22 8.20
CA ILE A 102 -16.38 7.81 7.32
C ILE A 102 -15.82 9.09 6.71
N LEU A 103 -14.55 9.33 6.92
CA LEU A 103 -13.88 10.53 6.41
C LEU A 103 -13.15 10.21 5.11
N THR A 104 -13.25 11.18 4.20
CA THR A 104 -12.28 11.35 3.12
C THR A 104 -11.46 12.57 3.47
N GLU A 105 -10.16 12.42 3.62
CA GLU A 105 -9.25 13.51 3.92
C GLU A 105 -8.04 13.48 2.99
N THR A 106 -7.34 14.60 2.93
CA THR A 106 -6.07 14.73 2.21
C THR A 106 -5.05 15.36 3.12
N GLY A 107 -3.81 14.93 3.02
CA GLY A 107 -2.76 15.44 3.88
C GLY A 107 -1.38 15.22 3.32
N VAL A 108 -0.41 15.50 4.16
CA VAL A 108 1.00 15.21 3.96
C VAL A 108 1.50 14.50 5.20
N GLU A 109 2.17 13.38 4.98
CA GLU A 109 2.87 12.66 6.02
C GLU A 109 4.37 12.61 5.77
N THR A 110 5.12 12.43 6.85
CA THR A 110 6.57 12.25 6.80
C THR A 110 6.97 11.12 7.71
N ILE A 111 7.61 10.11 7.13
CA ILE A 111 8.23 9.00 7.85
C ILE A 111 9.72 9.31 7.99
N VAL A 112 10.27 9.15 9.18
CA VAL A 112 11.71 9.20 9.45
C VAL A 112 12.20 7.76 9.62
N TRP A 113 13.18 7.37 8.79
CA TRP A 113 13.75 6.03 8.80
C TRP A 113 14.88 5.91 9.82
N ASN A 114 15.21 4.67 10.17
CA ASN A 114 16.30 4.33 11.13
C ASN A 114 17.71 4.81 10.73
N ASP A 115 17.89 5.29 9.50
CA ASP A 115 19.13 5.84 8.96
C ASP A 115 19.10 7.36 8.81
N ASP A 116 18.20 8.04 9.52
CA ASP A 116 17.99 9.49 9.54
C ASP A 116 17.50 10.07 8.19
N ARG A 117 17.21 9.24 7.19
CA ARG A 117 16.53 9.69 5.97
C ARG A 117 15.03 9.78 6.21
N SER A 118 14.35 10.50 5.35
CA SER A 118 12.90 10.64 5.44
C SER A 118 12.23 10.42 4.10
N THR A 119 10.95 10.09 4.16
CA THR A 119 10.03 10.03 3.04
C THR A 119 8.82 10.88 3.36
N SER A 120 8.52 11.90 2.55
CA SER A 120 7.27 12.64 2.67
C SER A 120 6.39 12.37 1.47
N PHE A 121 5.11 12.15 1.71
CA PHE A 121 4.12 11.88 0.67
C PHE A 121 2.83 12.65 0.91
N THR A 122 2.16 13.01 -0.18
CA THR A 122 0.77 13.48 -0.12
C THR A 122 -0.15 12.27 -0.18
N PHE A 123 -1.29 12.33 0.50
CA PHE A 123 -2.25 11.24 0.48
C PHE A 123 -3.70 11.73 0.35
N THR A 124 -4.55 10.82 -0.07
CA THR A 124 -6.00 10.86 0.08
C THR A 124 -6.41 9.64 0.87
N ALA A 125 -7.13 9.86 1.97
CA ALA A 125 -7.61 8.81 2.85
C ALA A 125 -9.08 8.50 2.60
N GLU A 126 -9.40 7.21 2.59
CA GLU A 126 -10.77 6.69 2.54
C GLU A 126 -10.97 5.67 3.65
N ALA A 127 -12.01 5.87 4.47
CA ALA A 127 -12.35 4.93 5.53
C ALA A 127 -13.55 4.07 5.14
N ALA A 128 -13.49 2.79 5.53
CA ALA A 128 -14.56 1.82 5.31
C ALA A 128 -14.76 0.95 6.56
N HIS A 129 -16.00 0.51 6.79
CA HIS A 129 -16.29 -0.53 7.77
C HIS A 129 -16.32 -1.89 7.08
N VAL A 130 -15.46 -2.81 7.53
CA VAL A 130 -15.35 -4.17 6.99
C VAL A 130 -15.59 -5.17 8.13
N GLY A 131 -16.81 -5.66 8.23
CA GLY A 131 -17.23 -6.49 9.36
C GLY A 131 -17.23 -5.69 10.67
N SER A 132 -16.44 -6.15 11.65
CA SER A 132 -16.25 -5.48 12.94
C SER A 132 -15.05 -4.51 12.95
N ASN A 133 -14.36 -4.35 11.81
CA ASN A 133 -13.16 -3.53 11.72
C ASN A 133 -13.45 -2.20 11.01
N THR A 134 -12.76 -1.16 11.44
CA THR A 134 -12.59 0.08 10.65
C THR A 134 -11.27 -0.02 9.90
N VAL A 135 -11.34 0.17 8.59
CA VAL A 135 -10.18 0.16 7.69
C VAL A 135 -10.07 1.55 7.07
N LEU A 136 -8.95 2.22 7.32
CA LEU A 136 -8.57 3.45 6.64
C LEU A 136 -7.52 3.09 5.60
N THR A 137 -7.68 3.57 4.37
CA THR A 137 -6.69 3.39 3.30
C THR A 137 -6.26 4.74 2.79
N GLU A 138 -4.98 5.00 2.83
CA GLU A 138 -4.33 6.15 2.25
C GLU A 138 -3.64 5.77 0.96
N THR A 139 -3.85 6.59 -0.07
CA THR A 139 -3.18 6.44 -1.36
C THR A 139 -2.54 7.75 -1.75
N GLY A 140 -1.32 7.70 -2.27
CA GLY A 140 -0.61 8.91 -2.57
C GLY A 140 0.67 8.74 -3.38
N THR A 141 1.48 9.79 -3.37
CA THR A 141 2.76 9.82 -4.08
C THR A 141 3.81 10.48 -3.20
N VAL A 142 5.02 9.92 -3.19
CA VAL A 142 6.17 10.50 -2.49
C VAL A 142 6.58 11.80 -3.16
N THR A 143 6.56 12.88 -2.39
CA THR A 143 6.85 14.26 -2.87
C THR A 143 8.25 14.73 -2.52
N SER A 144 8.89 14.11 -1.51
CA SER A 144 10.28 14.40 -1.16
C SER A 144 10.95 13.27 -0.39
N GLY A 145 12.27 13.28 -0.37
CA GLY A 145 13.10 12.34 0.36
C GLY A 145 13.33 11.03 -0.39
N GLU A 146 13.47 9.94 0.35
CA GLU A 146 13.66 8.60 -0.20
C GLU A 146 12.40 8.15 -0.93
N PHE A 147 12.55 7.37 -2.01
CA PHE A 147 11.46 6.90 -2.88
C PHE A 147 10.70 8.01 -3.62
N LEU A 148 11.34 9.19 -3.84
CA LEU A 148 10.72 10.33 -4.54
C LEU A 148 10.06 9.90 -5.86
N GLY A 149 8.78 10.24 -6.03
CA GLY A 149 7.98 9.96 -7.21
C GLY A 149 7.25 8.61 -7.17
N ASP A 150 7.53 7.75 -6.18
CA ASP A 150 6.88 6.45 -6.04
C ASP A 150 5.46 6.56 -5.48
N ASN A 151 4.64 5.54 -5.76
CA ASN A 151 3.28 5.45 -5.22
C ASN A 151 3.31 4.92 -3.80
N VAL A 152 2.44 5.47 -2.96
CA VAL A 152 2.21 5.02 -1.58
C VAL A 152 0.82 4.44 -1.45
N VAL A 153 0.72 3.31 -0.76
CA VAL A 153 -0.51 2.77 -0.21
C VAL A 153 -0.24 2.44 1.24
N GLU A 154 -1.02 3.02 2.13
CA GLU A 154 -0.97 2.71 3.56
C GLU A 154 -2.36 2.30 4.03
N GLN A 155 -2.43 1.26 4.84
CA GLN A 155 -3.69 0.72 5.33
C GLN A 155 -3.63 0.52 6.84
N PHE A 156 -4.57 1.16 7.52
CA PHE A 156 -4.76 1.08 8.96
C PHE A 156 -5.99 0.22 9.25
N THR A 157 -5.87 -0.74 10.13
CA THR A 157 -6.99 -1.58 10.56
C THR A 157 -7.13 -1.52 12.06
N ALA A 158 -8.23 -0.93 12.53
CA ALA A 158 -8.60 -0.96 13.94
C ALA A 158 -9.48 -2.18 14.19
N PRO A 159 -9.04 -3.15 15.00
CA PRO A 159 -9.93 -4.17 15.52
C PRO A 159 -10.84 -3.54 16.59
N ASN A 160 -12.15 -3.53 16.34
CA ASN A 160 -13.17 -3.22 17.34
C ASN A 160 -13.15 -1.78 17.89
N LEU A 161 -13.67 -0.84 17.11
CA LEU A 161 -14.13 0.43 17.70
C LEU A 161 -15.10 0.09 18.83
N ASP A 162 -14.85 0.60 20.04
CA ASP A 162 -15.79 0.45 21.16
C ASP A 162 -17.00 1.36 20.95
N PHE A 163 -18.00 0.86 20.23
CA PHE A 163 -19.23 1.61 19.99
C PHE A 163 -19.98 1.95 21.27
N ALA A 164 -19.78 1.21 22.37
CA ALA A 164 -20.38 1.58 23.64
C ALA A 164 -19.73 2.83 24.25
N ALA A 165 -18.43 3.03 24.03
CA ALA A 165 -17.75 4.26 24.41
C ALA A 165 -18.26 5.47 23.61
N CYS A 166 -18.65 5.29 22.35
CA CYS A 166 -19.22 6.34 21.50
C CYS A 166 -20.53 6.94 22.05
N ASP A 167 -21.27 6.17 22.85
CA ASP A 167 -22.51 6.60 23.50
C ASP A 167 -22.27 7.33 24.84
N THR A 168 -21.02 7.45 25.27
CA THR A 168 -20.65 8.15 26.51
C THR A 168 -20.19 9.58 26.21
N PRO A 169 -20.30 10.51 27.18
CA PRO A 169 -19.78 11.87 27.03
C PRO A 169 -18.27 11.95 26.80
N GLY A 170 -17.51 10.94 27.27
CA GLY A 170 -16.05 10.88 27.08
C GLY A 170 -15.65 10.39 25.69
N GLY A 171 -16.50 9.61 25.03
CA GLY A 171 -16.23 9.04 23.73
C GLY A 171 -15.05 8.07 23.70
N VAL A 172 -14.58 7.76 22.49
CA VAL A 172 -13.35 7.01 22.24
C VAL A 172 -12.18 7.99 22.21
N THR A 173 -11.24 7.86 23.14
CA THR A 173 -10.11 8.78 23.29
C THR A 173 -8.83 8.31 22.63
N SER A 174 -8.74 7.01 22.29
CA SER A 174 -7.58 6.45 21.57
C SER A 174 -7.94 5.15 20.86
N LEU A 175 -7.17 4.83 19.82
CA LEU A 175 -7.23 3.57 19.08
C LEU A 175 -5.80 3.13 18.71
N ASP A 176 -5.58 1.82 18.71
CA ASP A 176 -4.41 1.18 18.09
C ASP A 176 -4.83 0.57 16.76
N TYR A 177 -4.15 0.94 15.70
CA TYR A 177 -4.34 0.39 14.37
C TYR A 177 -3.17 -0.52 14.01
N ALA A 178 -3.45 -1.72 13.52
CA ALA A 178 -2.46 -2.48 12.77
C ALA A 178 -2.25 -1.78 11.43
N ASP A 179 -0.99 -1.60 11.04
CA ASP A 179 -0.60 -0.76 9.93
C ASP A 179 0.22 -1.53 8.89
N VAL A 180 -0.05 -1.26 7.62
CA VAL A 180 0.66 -1.82 6.47
C VAL A 180 0.98 -0.71 5.49
N LEU A 181 2.26 -0.43 5.30
CA LEU A 181 2.77 0.54 4.33
C LEU A 181 3.42 -0.18 3.15
N ALA A 182 3.07 0.22 1.93
CA ALA A 182 3.74 -0.19 0.70
C ALA A 182 4.09 1.02 -0.15
N ILE A 183 5.37 1.17 -0.49
CA ILE A 183 5.84 2.15 -1.48
C ILE A 183 6.33 1.37 -2.69
N THR A 184 5.79 1.70 -3.87
CA THR A 184 6.03 0.96 -5.10
C THR A 184 6.52 1.89 -6.21
N SER A 185 7.51 1.45 -6.99
CA SER A 185 8.01 2.24 -8.11
C SER A 185 6.90 2.55 -9.12
N GLN A 186 6.87 3.79 -9.58
CA GLN A 186 6.13 4.11 -10.81
C GLN A 186 6.91 3.55 -12.00
N LEU A 187 6.25 2.72 -12.80
CA LEU A 187 6.81 2.25 -14.06
C LEU A 187 6.76 3.40 -15.06
N GLN A 188 7.93 3.79 -15.52
CA GLN A 188 8.11 4.73 -16.63
C GLN A 188 7.91 4.01 -17.98
#